data_0ba2fa013c2726bc53438cc05a26526a
#
_entry.id   0ba2fa013c2726bc53438cc05a26526a
#
_cell.length_a   1.000
_cell.length_b   1.000
_cell.length_c   1.000
_cell.angle_alpha   90.00
_cell.angle_beta   90.00
_cell.angle_gamma   90.00
#
_symmetry.space_group_name_H-M   'P 1'
#
loop_
_entity.id
_entity.type
_entity.pdbx_description
1 polymer ?
#
loop_
_entity_poly.entity_id
_entity_poly.type
_entity_poly.pdbx_seq_one_letter_code
_entity_poly.pdbx_strand_id
1 'polypeptide(L)'
;RDLKNSRYPDIKGLDINLFKKQINYMRKHYHIITMEEVIYSIDNQVKIPEKSVLLTFDDAYSDHYNNVFPILDKYKLQGSFYAPSKAITEHTVLDVNKIHFILASTEDKINLVNELKELVKFYQKEYQLEDFDYYYKKLAQASRLDTKDVIFIKRLLQVELVEDLRIKIVDTLFEKY
;
A
#
# COMPACT_ATOMS: atom_id res chain seq x y z
N ARG A 1 4.25 0.72 -11.96
CA ARG A 1 4.65 -0.69 -12.17
C ARG A 1 4.50 -1.08 -13.63
N ASP A 2 5.37 -1.95 -14.10
CA ASP A 2 5.14 -2.69 -15.33
C ASP A 2 4.23 -3.90 -15.00
N LEU A 3 2.92 -3.67 -15.01
CA LEU A 3 1.94 -4.68 -14.62
C LEU A 3 1.88 -5.86 -15.59
N LYS A 4 2.26 -5.67 -16.86
CA LYS A 4 2.20 -6.72 -17.89
C LYS A 4 3.25 -7.80 -17.68
N ASN A 5 4.41 -7.44 -17.12
CA ASN A 5 5.54 -8.33 -16.90
C ASN A 5 5.74 -8.65 -15.41
N SER A 6 4.78 -8.32 -14.56
CA SER A 6 4.87 -8.57 -13.12
C SER A 6 4.71 -10.06 -12.80
N ARG A 7 5.58 -10.61 -11.95
CA ARG A 7 5.39 -11.93 -11.33
C ARG A 7 4.08 -12.03 -10.54
N TYR A 8 3.59 -10.91 -10.01
CA TYR A 8 2.36 -10.81 -9.23
C TYR A 8 1.42 -9.81 -9.90
N PRO A 9 0.71 -10.20 -10.98
CA PRO A 9 -0.14 -9.27 -11.75
C PRO A 9 -1.32 -8.72 -10.95
N ASP A 10 -1.77 -9.44 -9.92
CA ASP A 10 -2.89 -9.05 -9.05
C ASP A 10 -2.51 -8.01 -8.00
N ILE A 11 -1.21 -7.72 -7.82
CA ILE A 11 -0.81 -6.60 -6.98
C ILE A 11 -1.21 -5.30 -7.65
N LYS A 12 -2.15 -4.58 -7.05
CA LYS A 12 -2.65 -3.30 -7.54
C LYS A 12 -1.54 -2.24 -7.56
N GLY A 13 -1.50 -1.48 -8.62
CA GLY A 13 -0.55 -0.39 -8.79
C GLY A 13 -0.89 0.41 -10.04
N LEU A 14 -0.34 1.61 -10.15
CA LEU A 14 -0.50 2.42 -11.34
C LEU A 14 0.39 1.89 -12.47
N ASP A 15 -0.21 1.61 -13.63
CA ASP A 15 0.53 1.23 -14.83
C ASP A 15 1.48 2.35 -15.27
N ILE A 16 2.69 1.99 -15.71
CA ILE A 16 3.72 2.96 -16.10
C ILE A 16 3.29 3.88 -17.26
N ASN A 17 2.50 3.38 -18.19
CA ASN A 17 2.03 4.22 -19.32
C ASN A 17 0.96 5.18 -18.86
N LEU A 18 0.13 4.77 -17.89
CA LEU A 18 -0.84 5.63 -17.24
C LEU A 18 -0.14 6.72 -16.42
N PHE A 19 0.89 6.37 -15.67
CA PHE A 19 1.71 7.33 -14.94
C PHE A 19 2.33 8.37 -15.87
N LYS A 20 2.94 7.95 -16.98
CA LYS A 20 3.46 8.88 -18.00
C LYS A 20 2.40 9.84 -18.53
N LYS A 21 1.18 9.36 -18.77
CA LYS A 21 0.05 10.21 -19.21
C LYS A 21 -0.35 11.21 -18.13
N GLN A 22 -0.41 10.78 -16.86
CA GLN A 22 -0.72 11.66 -15.73
C GLN A 22 0.35 12.74 -15.55
N ILE A 23 1.64 12.40 -15.58
CA ILE A 23 2.73 13.38 -15.51
C ILE A 23 2.63 14.39 -16.65
N ASN A 24 2.39 13.92 -17.88
CA ASN A 24 2.24 14.84 -19.02
C ASN A 24 1.02 15.77 -18.89
N TYR A 25 -0.07 15.28 -18.32
CA TYR A 25 -1.25 16.10 -18.03
C TYR A 25 -0.95 17.15 -16.95
N MET A 26 -0.35 16.72 -15.82
CA MET A 26 -0.02 17.63 -14.72
C MET A 26 0.94 18.73 -15.16
N ARG A 27 1.96 18.42 -15.94
CA ARG A 27 2.90 19.42 -16.50
C ARG A 27 2.23 20.48 -17.37
N LYS A 28 1.11 20.17 -18.02
CA LYS A 28 0.38 21.11 -18.89
C LYS A 28 -0.62 21.97 -18.14
N HIS A 29 -1.14 21.50 -17.01
CA HIS A 29 -2.31 22.10 -16.37
C HIS A 29 -2.06 22.54 -14.92
N TYR A 30 -0.89 22.17 -14.35
CA TYR A 30 -0.55 22.40 -12.95
C TYR A 30 0.88 22.92 -12.82
N HIS A 31 1.16 23.61 -11.73
CA HIS A 31 2.50 23.94 -11.28
C HIS A 31 3.01 22.80 -10.41
N ILE A 32 3.93 21.98 -10.93
CA ILE A 32 4.56 20.93 -10.14
C ILE A 32 5.65 21.59 -9.31
N ILE A 33 5.44 21.59 -7.98
CA ILE A 33 6.32 22.24 -7.00
C ILE A 33 7.12 21.21 -6.22
N THR A 34 8.22 21.65 -5.62
CA THR A 34 9.08 20.81 -4.79
C THR A 34 8.63 20.83 -3.33
N MET A 35 9.14 19.90 -2.50
CA MET A 35 8.89 19.91 -1.07
C MET A 35 9.54 21.13 -0.42
N GLU A 36 10.70 21.55 -0.90
CA GLU A 36 11.40 22.73 -0.43
C GLU A 36 10.57 23.99 -0.64
N GLU A 37 9.89 24.13 -1.78
CA GLU A 37 8.97 25.24 -2.05
C GLU A 37 7.77 25.23 -1.11
N VAL A 38 7.23 24.03 -0.78
CA VAL A 38 6.14 23.90 0.21
C VAL A 38 6.61 24.33 1.59
N ILE A 39 7.75 23.83 2.05
CA ILE A 39 8.32 24.19 3.35
C ILE A 39 8.61 25.69 3.40
N TYR A 40 9.27 26.22 2.40
CA TYR A 40 9.53 27.65 2.31
C TYR A 40 8.26 28.51 2.39
N SER A 41 7.20 28.07 1.70
CA SER A 41 5.90 28.75 1.73
C SER A 41 5.29 28.77 3.14
N ILE A 42 5.39 27.67 3.87
CA ILE A 42 4.86 27.55 5.24
C ILE A 42 5.67 28.45 6.19
N ASP A 43 6.99 28.31 6.16
CA ASP A 43 7.88 29.01 7.09
C ASP A 43 7.85 30.53 6.91
N ASN A 44 7.70 31.00 5.68
CA ASN A 44 7.71 32.41 5.33
C ASN A 44 6.32 33.00 5.09
N GLN A 45 5.24 32.21 5.26
CA GLN A 45 3.85 32.62 5.00
C GLN A 45 3.64 33.17 3.58
N VAL A 46 4.38 32.62 2.61
CA VAL A 46 4.26 32.97 1.19
C VAL A 46 3.29 32.02 0.51
N LYS A 47 2.40 32.53 -0.33
CA LYS A 47 1.44 31.69 -1.07
C LYS A 47 2.15 30.90 -2.17
N ILE A 48 1.87 29.61 -2.25
CA ILE A 48 2.24 28.79 -3.41
C ILE A 48 1.38 29.19 -4.63
N PRO A 49 1.87 28.96 -5.86
CA PRO A 49 1.09 29.23 -7.07
C PRO A 49 -0.26 28.49 -7.06
N GLU A 50 -1.26 29.08 -7.68
CA GLU A 50 -2.53 28.38 -7.89
C GLU A 50 -2.33 27.09 -8.71
N LYS A 51 -3.15 26.08 -8.44
CA LYS A 51 -3.06 24.75 -9.07
C LYS A 51 -1.69 24.09 -8.88
N SER A 52 -1.04 24.30 -7.73
CA SER A 52 0.18 23.59 -7.38
C SER A 52 -0.08 22.12 -7.08
N VAL A 53 0.86 21.26 -7.49
CA VAL A 53 0.87 19.83 -7.24
C VAL A 53 2.24 19.42 -6.73
N LEU A 54 2.29 18.75 -5.59
CA LEU A 54 3.48 18.10 -5.05
C LEU A 54 3.42 16.60 -5.38
N LEU A 55 4.50 16.05 -5.92
CA LEU A 55 4.60 14.63 -6.22
C LEU A 55 5.24 13.91 -5.03
N THR A 56 4.51 12.95 -4.44
CA THR A 56 4.98 12.15 -3.31
C THR A 56 4.90 10.66 -3.62
N PHE A 57 5.85 9.89 -3.07
CA PHE A 57 6.00 8.46 -3.30
C PHE A 57 6.38 7.75 -2.00
N ASP A 58 5.49 6.89 -1.50
CA ASP A 58 5.69 6.18 -0.25
C ASP A 58 6.31 4.79 -0.47
N ASP A 59 6.83 4.20 0.62
CA ASP A 59 7.30 2.80 0.72
C ASP A 59 8.60 2.45 -0.01
N ALA A 60 9.26 3.37 -0.70
CA ALA A 60 10.56 3.16 -1.37
C ALA A 60 10.64 1.88 -2.24
N TYR A 61 9.57 1.57 -2.97
CA TYR A 61 9.58 0.43 -3.90
C TYR A 61 10.68 0.56 -4.96
N SER A 62 11.26 -0.55 -5.38
CA SER A 62 12.21 -0.59 -6.50
C SER A 62 11.64 0.00 -7.79
N ASP A 63 10.32 -0.06 -7.97
CA ASP A 63 9.61 0.60 -9.07
C ASP A 63 9.81 2.12 -9.09
N HIS A 64 10.01 2.75 -7.93
CA HIS A 64 10.28 4.19 -7.87
C HIS A 64 11.61 4.52 -8.53
N TYR A 65 12.65 3.74 -8.25
CA TYR A 65 13.95 3.91 -8.86
C TYR A 65 13.95 3.51 -10.35
N ASN A 66 13.38 2.35 -10.67
CA ASN A 66 13.44 1.79 -12.03
C ASN A 66 12.49 2.46 -13.02
N ASN A 67 11.34 2.97 -12.55
CA ASN A 67 10.27 3.45 -13.43
C ASN A 67 9.93 4.94 -13.20
N VAL A 68 9.80 5.38 -11.92
CA VAL A 68 9.37 6.74 -11.61
C VAL A 68 10.51 7.73 -11.83
N PHE A 69 11.66 7.48 -11.20
CA PHE A 69 12.81 8.38 -11.27
C PHE A 69 13.23 8.73 -12.70
N PRO A 70 13.40 7.78 -13.65
CA PRO A 70 13.76 8.11 -15.02
C PRO A 70 12.74 8.99 -15.75
N ILE A 71 11.44 8.85 -15.40
CA ILE A 71 10.38 9.69 -15.99
C ILE A 71 10.47 11.11 -15.44
N LEU A 72 10.63 11.25 -14.13
CA LEU A 72 10.76 12.55 -13.48
C LEU A 72 12.03 13.27 -13.95
N ASP A 73 13.18 12.58 -13.98
CA ASP A 73 14.45 13.14 -14.42
C ASP A 73 14.40 13.63 -15.88
N LYS A 74 13.78 12.86 -16.78
CA LYS A 74 13.56 13.26 -18.18
C LYS A 74 12.87 14.64 -18.28
N TYR A 75 11.96 14.94 -17.36
CA TYR A 75 11.20 16.18 -17.37
C TYR A 75 11.73 17.22 -16.38
N LYS A 76 12.86 16.94 -15.71
CA LYS A 76 13.45 17.78 -14.67
C LYS A 76 12.45 18.13 -13.56
N LEU A 77 11.67 17.13 -13.16
CA LEU A 77 10.71 17.20 -12.06
C LEU A 77 11.30 16.57 -10.83
N GLN A 78 10.97 17.12 -9.67
CA GLN A 78 11.31 16.53 -8.38
C GLN A 78 10.11 15.78 -7.81
N GLY A 79 10.38 14.64 -7.17
CA GLY A 79 9.43 13.90 -6.35
C GLY A 79 9.99 13.71 -4.95
N SER A 80 9.14 13.75 -3.95
CA SER A 80 9.49 13.46 -2.56
C SER A 80 9.26 11.99 -2.26
N PHE A 81 10.30 11.27 -1.84
CA PHE A 81 10.26 9.83 -1.60
C PHE A 81 10.38 9.54 -0.11
N TYR A 82 9.42 8.80 0.43
CA TYR A 82 9.35 8.44 1.85
C TYR A 82 9.68 6.97 2.01
N ALA A 83 10.84 6.67 2.55
CA ALA A 83 11.32 5.31 2.77
C ALA A 83 11.03 4.87 4.21
N PRO A 84 10.31 3.75 4.44
CA PRO A 84 10.11 3.19 5.77
C PRO A 84 11.45 2.71 6.34
N SER A 85 11.83 3.21 7.50
CA SER A 85 13.10 2.84 8.14
C SER A 85 13.18 1.34 8.39
N LYS A 86 12.11 0.71 8.89
CA LYS A 86 12.05 -0.72 9.21
C LYS A 86 12.46 -1.61 8.03
N ALA A 87 11.99 -1.32 6.83
CA ALA A 87 12.35 -2.10 5.64
C ALA A 87 13.86 -2.04 5.33
N ILE A 88 14.51 -0.91 5.64
CA ILE A 88 15.94 -0.68 5.38
C ILE A 88 16.80 -1.24 6.54
N THR A 89 16.45 -0.93 7.78
CA THR A 89 17.27 -1.28 8.96
C THR A 89 17.15 -2.75 9.35
N GLU A 90 15.97 -3.36 9.14
CA GLU A 90 15.71 -4.75 9.51
C GLU A 90 15.73 -5.70 8.29
N HIS A 91 15.95 -5.19 7.08
CA HIS A 91 15.92 -5.97 5.84
C HIS A 91 14.67 -6.86 5.70
N THR A 92 13.51 -6.32 6.11
CA THR A 92 12.24 -7.05 6.14
C THR A 92 11.23 -6.48 5.16
N VAL A 93 10.30 -7.32 4.73
CA VAL A 93 9.11 -6.90 3.99
C VAL A 93 8.08 -6.35 4.99
N LEU A 94 7.53 -5.18 4.73
CA LEU A 94 6.51 -4.59 5.58
C LEU A 94 5.22 -5.43 5.58
N ASP A 95 4.52 -5.48 6.70
CA ASP A 95 3.30 -6.29 6.87
C ASP A 95 2.24 -5.96 5.81
N VAL A 96 2.04 -4.68 5.50
CA VAL A 96 1.13 -4.26 4.43
C VAL A 96 1.50 -4.87 3.08
N ASN A 97 2.79 -4.98 2.79
CA ASN A 97 3.29 -5.57 1.56
C ASN A 97 3.16 -7.09 1.58
N LYS A 98 3.44 -7.75 2.73
CA LYS A 98 3.18 -9.19 2.91
C LYS A 98 1.72 -9.51 2.64
N ILE A 99 0.78 -8.74 3.18
CA ILE A 99 -0.66 -8.90 2.94
C ILE A 99 -1.00 -8.78 1.44
N HIS A 100 -0.39 -7.83 0.74
CA HIS A 100 -0.60 -7.70 -0.71
C HIS A 100 -0.06 -8.91 -1.49
N PHE A 101 1.11 -9.44 -1.10
CA PHE A 101 1.66 -10.66 -1.72
C PHE A 101 0.79 -11.88 -1.42
N ILE A 102 0.35 -12.10 -0.18
CA ILE A 102 -0.57 -13.17 0.20
C ILE A 102 -1.84 -13.11 -0.67
N LEU A 103 -2.43 -11.93 -0.79
CA LEU A 103 -3.62 -11.72 -1.62
C LEU A 103 -3.36 -11.97 -3.11
N ALA A 104 -2.17 -11.69 -3.61
CA ALA A 104 -1.83 -11.88 -5.02
C ALA A 104 -1.38 -13.32 -5.34
N SER A 105 -0.95 -14.09 -4.33
CA SER A 105 -0.45 -15.46 -4.50
C SER A 105 -1.54 -16.52 -4.48
N THR A 106 -2.75 -16.21 -4.00
CA THR A 106 -3.87 -17.14 -3.99
C THR A 106 -5.09 -16.59 -4.74
N GLU A 107 -5.69 -17.41 -5.60
CA GLU A 107 -6.96 -17.10 -6.26
C GLU A 107 -8.15 -17.34 -5.31
N ASP A 108 -8.04 -18.35 -4.44
CA ASP A 108 -9.09 -18.75 -3.50
C ASP A 108 -9.08 -17.89 -2.21
N LYS A 109 -9.77 -16.75 -2.27
CA LYS A 109 -9.94 -15.85 -1.13
C LYS A 109 -10.83 -16.45 -0.03
N ILE A 110 -11.72 -17.38 -0.38
CA ILE A 110 -12.60 -18.07 0.59
C ILE A 110 -11.76 -18.97 1.48
N ASN A 111 -10.82 -19.72 0.87
CA ASN A 111 -9.89 -20.53 1.64
C ASN A 111 -9.04 -19.68 2.60
N LEU A 112 -8.53 -18.55 2.13
CA LEU A 112 -7.76 -17.62 2.97
C LEU A 112 -8.60 -17.07 4.14
N VAL A 113 -9.89 -16.78 3.91
CA VAL A 113 -10.83 -16.36 4.98
C VAL A 113 -11.02 -17.49 6.00
N ASN A 114 -11.14 -18.75 5.54
CA ASN A 114 -11.25 -19.91 6.45
C ASN A 114 -9.98 -20.12 7.28
N GLU A 115 -8.81 -19.94 6.69
CA GLU A 115 -7.54 -19.99 7.43
C GLU A 115 -7.45 -18.90 8.49
N LEU A 116 -7.85 -17.68 8.16
CA LEU A 116 -7.95 -16.59 9.13
C LEU A 116 -8.92 -16.92 10.26
N LYS A 117 -10.03 -17.62 9.97
CA LYS A 117 -10.98 -18.07 10.99
C LYS A 117 -10.31 -19.02 11.98
N GLU A 118 -9.53 -19.98 11.51
CA GLU A 118 -8.82 -20.91 12.38
C GLU A 118 -7.73 -20.21 13.21
N LEU A 119 -7.00 -19.27 12.61
CA LEU A 119 -5.99 -18.47 13.32
C LEU A 119 -6.60 -17.58 14.39
N VAL A 120 -7.69 -16.86 14.08
CA VAL A 120 -8.42 -16.03 15.05
C VAL A 120 -8.91 -16.90 16.22
N LYS A 121 -9.49 -18.08 15.94
CA LYS A 121 -9.95 -19.01 16.95
C LYS A 121 -8.80 -19.55 17.81
N PHE A 122 -7.65 -19.85 17.20
CA PHE A 122 -6.46 -20.32 17.92
C PHE A 122 -5.97 -19.27 18.93
N TYR A 123 -5.91 -18.00 18.52
CA TYR A 123 -5.43 -16.93 19.38
C TYR A 123 -6.53 -16.27 20.25
N GLN A 124 -7.79 -16.70 20.13
CA GLN A 124 -8.93 -16.05 20.76
C GLN A 124 -8.80 -15.87 22.28
N LYS A 125 -8.35 -16.92 23.00
CA LYS A 125 -8.16 -16.86 24.45
C LYS A 125 -6.98 -16.00 24.87
N GLU A 126 -5.85 -16.10 24.15
CA GLU A 126 -4.61 -15.38 24.47
C GLU A 126 -4.80 -13.87 24.33
N TYR A 127 -5.49 -13.45 23.26
CA TYR A 127 -5.69 -12.03 22.95
C TYR A 127 -7.09 -11.51 23.26
N GLN A 128 -7.94 -12.31 23.94
CA GLN A 128 -9.32 -11.93 24.31
C GLN A 128 -10.11 -11.42 23.10
N LEU A 129 -10.02 -12.13 21.98
CA LEU A 129 -10.67 -11.72 20.74
C LEU A 129 -12.17 -12.03 20.79
N GLU A 130 -12.94 -11.22 20.05
CA GLU A 130 -14.33 -11.55 19.70
C GLU A 130 -14.38 -12.77 18.76
N ASP A 131 -15.57 -13.31 18.58
CA ASP A 131 -15.78 -14.41 17.64
C ASP A 131 -15.50 -13.95 16.20
N PHE A 132 -15.01 -14.87 15.37
CA PHE A 132 -14.72 -14.60 13.97
C PHE A 132 -15.92 -14.00 13.21
N ASP A 133 -17.13 -14.49 13.48
CA ASP A 133 -18.36 -14.01 12.82
C ASP A 133 -18.68 -12.55 13.17
N TYR A 134 -18.31 -12.10 14.37
CA TYR A 134 -18.37 -10.69 14.75
C TYR A 134 -17.49 -9.84 13.83
N TYR A 135 -16.20 -10.24 13.66
CA TYR A 135 -15.28 -9.51 12.81
C TYR A 135 -15.72 -9.55 11.35
N TYR A 136 -16.14 -10.70 10.85
CA TYR A 136 -16.58 -10.83 9.46
C TYR A 136 -17.80 -9.93 9.18
N LYS A 137 -18.80 -9.93 10.05
CA LYS A 137 -19.98 -9.06 9.92
C LYS A 137 -19.61 -7.58 9.96
N LYS A 138 -18.67 -7.19 10.82
CA LYS A 138 -18.20 -5.81 10.98
C LYS A 138 -17.40 -5.30 9.79
N LEU A 139 -16.52 -6.14 9.24
CA LEU A 139 -15.45 -5.70 8.33
C LEU A 139 -15.68 -6.09 6.86
N ALA A 140 -16.44 -7.18 6.58
CA ALA A 140 -16.62 -7.73 5.24
C ALA A 140 -17.64 -6.91 4.41
N GLN A 141 -17.26 -5.70 4.02
CA GLN A 141 -18.08 -4.79 3.22
C GLN A 141 -17.40 -4.56 1.88
N ALA A 142 -18.01 -5.05 0.78
CA ALA A 142 -17.47 -4.86 -0.55
C ALA A 142 -17.28 -3.38 -0.90
N SER A 143 -16.21 -3.08 -1.64
CA SER A 143 -15.95 -1.76 -2.18
C SER A 143 -16.03 -1.77 -3.71
N ARG A 144 -15.87 -0.61 -4.33
CA ARG A 144 -15.77 -0.51 -5.79
C ARG A 144 -14.62 -1.33 -6.38
N LEU A 145 -13.53 -1.51 -5.63
CA LEU A 145 -12.28 -2.08 -6.12
C LEU A 145 -11.99 -3.48 -5.59
N ASP A 146 -12.61 -3.88 -4.49
CA ASP A 146 -12.32 -5.13 -3.80
C ASP A 146 -13.61 -5.85 -3.38
N THR A 147 -13.60 -7.19 -3.46
CA THR A 147 -14.67 -8.03 -2.94
C THR A 147 -14.74 -7.93 -1.41
N LYS A 148 -15.86 -8.39 -0.83
CA LYS A 148 -16.05 -8.38 0.62
C LYS A 148 -14.95 -9.16 1.37
N ASP A 149 -14.49 -10.27 0.81
CA ASP A 149 -13.48 -11.12 1.43
C ASP A 149 -12.10 -10.45 1.41
N VAL A 150 -11.72 -9.82 0.30
CA VAL A 150 -10.49 -9.02 0.20
C VAL A 150 -10.50 -7.84 1.16
N ILE A 151 -11.63 -7.12 1.27
CA ILE A 151 -11.76 -6.01 2.23
C ILE A 151 -11.69 -6.53 3.66
N PHE A 152 -12.35 -7.66 3.96
CA PHE A 152 -12.28 -8.28 5.27
C PHE A 152 -10.85 -8.60 5.67
N ILE A 153 -10.10 -9.32 4.81
CA ILE A 153 -8.71 -9.70 5.05
C ILE A 153 -7.85 -8.46 5.32
N LYS A 154 -7.96 -7.43 4.47
CA LYS A 154 -7.22 -6.19 4.65
C LYS A 154 -7.55 -5.50 5.97
N ARG A 155 -8.82 -5.30 6.28
CA ARG A 155 -9.24 -4.59 7.50
C ARG A 155 -8.87 -5.35 8.76
N LEU A 156 -9.05 -6.67 8.76
CA LEU A 156 -8.67 -7.51 9.90
C LEU A 156 -7.17 -7.40 10.18
N LEU A 157 -6.34 -7.59 9.15
CA LEU A 157 -4.89 -7.66 9.27
C LEU A 157 -4.15 -6.29 9.25
N GLN A 158 -4.83 -5.20 8.90
CA GLN A 158 -4.18 -3.87 8.87
C GLN A 158 -4.65 -2.97 10.00
N VAL A 159 -5.86 -3.17 10.51
CA VAL A 159 -6.50 -2.19 11.41
C VAL A 159 -7.06 -2.83 12.68
N GLU A 160 -7.77 -3.96 12.57
CA GLU A 160 -8.61 -4.47 13.65
C GLU A 160 -7.81 -5.22 14.73
N LEU A 161 -6.90 -6.09 14.32
CA LEU A 161 -6.08 -6.86 15.25
C LEU A 161 -4.97 -5.99 15.86
N VAL A 162 -4.65 -6.26 17.11
CA VAL A 162 -3.48 -5.65 17.78
C VAL A 162 -2.19 -6.02 17.06
N GLU A 163 -1.19 -5.15 17.11
CA GLU A 163 0.01 -5.24 16.28
C GLU A 163 0.75 -6.57 16.43
N ASP A 164 1.01 -7.01 17.66
CA ASP A 164 1.73 -8.27 17.92
C ASP A 164 1.05 -9.49 17.30
N LEU A 165 -0.28 -9.58 17.40
CA LEU A 165 -1.06 -10.66 16.82
C LEU A 165 -1.08 -10.56 15.30
N ARG A 166 -1.24 -9.35 14.78
CA ARG A 166 -1.21 -9.08 13.34
C ARG A 166 0.08 -9.57 12.71
N ILE A 167 1.23 -9.23 13.30
CA ILE A 167 2.54 -9.67 12.83
C ILE A 167 2.62 -11.21 12.80
N LYS A 168 2.25 -11.89 13.89
CA LYS A 168 2.25 -13.36 13.98
C LYS A 168 1.41 -14.00 12.86
N ILE A 169 0.19 -13.51 12.65
CA ILE A 169 -0.72 -14.05 11.63
C ILE A 169 -0.21 -13.76 10.21
N VAL A 170 0.24 -12.53 9.96
CA VAL A 170 0.77 -12.14 8.65
C VAL A 170 2.02 -12.94 8.30
N ASP A 171 2.94 -13.13 9.23
CA ASP A 171 4.14 -13.93 9.01
C ASP A 171 3.81 -15.39 8.72
N THR A 172 2.92 -16.00 9.52
CA THR A 172 2.44 -17.36 9.28
C THR A 172 1.86 -17.55 7.88
N LEU A 173 1.04 -16.60 7.43
CA LEU A 173 0.46 -16.68 6.09
C LEU A 173 1.49 -16.39 5.00
N PHE A 174 2.40 -15.45 5.23
CA PHE A 174 3.42 -15.07 4.24
C PHE A 174 4.45 -16.18 3.99
N GLU A 175 4.78 -16.98 5.00
CA GLU A 175 5.63 -18.17 4.85
C GLU A 175 4.95 -19.28 4.05
N LYS A 176 3.62 -19.35 4.12
CA LYS A 176 2.82 -20.37 3.42
C LYS A 176 2.60 -20.04 1.95
N TYR A 177 2.40 -18.77 1.61
CA TYR A 177 2.01 -18.30 0.28
C TYR A 177 3.18 -17.61 -0.47
#